data_8e078a26ad0306496791540ab281964f
#
_entry.id   8e078a26ad0306496791540ab281964f
#
_cell.length_a   1.000
_cell.length_b   1.000
_cell.length_c   1.000
_cell.angle_alpha   90.00
_cell.angle_beta   90.00
_cell.angle_gamma   90.00
#
_symmetry.space_group_name_H-M   'P 1'
#
loop_
_entity.id
_entity.type
_entity.pdbx_description
1 polymer ?
#
loop_
_entity_poly.entity_id
_entity_poly.type
_entity_poly.pdbx_seq_one_letter_code
_entity_poly.pdbx_strand_id
1 'polypeptide(L)'
;ARAFSRVRLFMNPGGVFIFDVNSAFRLRHLHEMAFTRECERAFCVYQADFSEKTKVLTYTLDLFEREGRLYRRSTEFHRERAYEAQELENMLLAAGFSKVSRFGDCRESPPEPEEGRIFFMAKA
;
A
#
# COMPACT_ATOMS: atom_id res chain seq x y z
N ALA A 1 10.78 -6.95 6.63
CA ALA A 1 12.06 -6.91 7.34
C ALA A 1 13.24 -6.62 6.39
N ARG A 2 13.53 -7.45 5.37
CA ARG A 2 14.72 -7.27 4.50
C ARG A 2 14.80 -5.89 3.82
N ALA A 3 13.68 -5.33 3.36
CA ALA A 3 13.67 -4.01 2.72
C ALA A 3 14.13 -2.91 3.69
N PHE A 4 13.59 -2.86 4.90
CA PHE A 4 13.94 -1.86 5.90
C PHE A 4 15.43 -1.94 6.33
N SER A 5 15.95 -3.15 6.53
CA SER A 5 17.38 -3.35 6.83
C SER A 5 18.28 -2.85 5.70
N ARG A 6 17.88 -3.05 4.43
CA ARG A 6 18.61 -2.52 3.28
C ARG A 6 18.54 -0.99 3.22
N VAL A 7 17.38 -0.41 3.39
CA VAL A 7 17.25 1.06 3.44
C VAL A 7 18.15 1.62 4.54
N ARG A 8 18.06 1.06 5.75
CA ARG A 8 18.89 1.53 6.89
C ARG A 8 20.39 1.44 6.62
N LEU A 9 20.84 0.37 5.95
CA LEU A 9 22.25 0.16 5.62
C LEU A 9 22.83 1.27 4.72
N PHE A 10 22.04 1.83 3.81
CA PHE A 10 22.48 2.86 2.86
C PHE A 10 22.16 4.29 3.31
N MET A 11 21.60 4.46 4.51
CA MET A 11 21.31 5.79 5.03
C MET A 11 22.45 6.33 5.89
N ASN A 12 22.70 7.62 5.76
CA ASN A 12 23.60 8.33 6.65
C ASN A 12 23.03 8.38 8.08
N PRO A 13 23.89 8.40 9.12
CA PRO A 13 23.46 8.64 10.49
C PRO A 13 22.62 9.92 10.61
N GLY A 14 21.47 9.82 11.29
CA GLY A 14 20.53 10.93 11.44
C GLY A 14 19.63 11.21 10.23
N GLY A 15 19.80 10.48 9.13
CA GLY A 15 18.92 10.55 7.97
C GLY A 15 17.49 10.15 8.29
N VAL A 16 16.55 10.60 7.48
CA VAL A 16 15.11 10.34 7.65
C VAL A 16 14.59 9.54 6.47
N PHE A 17 13.90 8.44 6.75
CA PHE A 17 13.19 7.61 5.78
C PHE A 17 11.69 7.83 5.93
N ILE A 18 11.04 8.28 4.86
CA ILE A 18 9.59 8.50 4.82
C ILE A 18 9.01 7.59 3.76
N PHE A 19 7.92 6.92 4.09
CA PHE A 19 7.12 6.12 3.17
C PHE A 19 5.68 6.04 3.66
N ASP A 20 4.78 5.64 2.79
CA ASP A 20 3.39 5.37 3.12
C ASP A 20 2.98 3.96 2.74
N VAL A 21 1.90 3.49 3.36
CA VAL A 21 1.27 2.22 3.05
C VAL A 21 -0.25 2.35 3.04
N ASN A 22 -0.92 1.54 2.24
CA ASN A 22 -2.32 1.26 2.44
C ASN A 22 -2.49 0.58 3.80
N SER A 23 -3.39 1.09 4.63
CA SER A 23 -3.64 0.51 5.95
C SER A 23 -4.29 -0.87 5.85
N ALA A 24 -4.19 -1.66 6.93
CA ALA A 24 -4.91 -2.92 7.02
C ALA A 24 -6.44 -2.72 6.93
N PHE A 25 -6.95 -1.62 7.50
CA PHE A 25 -8.35 -1.21 7.35
C PHE A 25 -8.74 -1.07 5.88
N ARG A 26 -8.02 -0.26 5.11
CA ARG A 26 -8.29 -0.05 3.68
C ARG A 26 -8.26 -1.35 2.89
N LEU A 27 -7.23 -2.18 3.09
CA LEU A 27 -7.10 -3.43 2.32
C LEU A 27 -8.23 -4.42 2.62
N ARG A 28 -8.73 -4.48 3.85
CA ARG A 28 -9.90 -5.29 4.19
C ARG A 28 -11.18 -4.80 3.50
N HIS A 29 -11.37 -3.49 3.39
CA HIS A 29 -12.60 -2.92 2.79
C HIS A 29 -12.56 -2.88 1.25
N LEU A 30 -11.39 -2.98 0.63
CA LEU A 30 -11.28 -3.03 -0.83
C LEU A 30 -11.88 -4.29 -1.46
N HIS A 31 -11.98 -5.42 -0.72
CA HIS A 31 -12.53 -6.67 -1.26
C HIS A 31 -14.05 -6.60 -1.51
N GLU A 32 -14.75 -5.69 -0.87
CA GLU A 32 -16.18 -5.49 -1.07
C GLU A 32 -16.51 -4.66 -2.31
N MET A 33 -15.50 -4.18 -3.01
CA MET A 33 -15.66 -3.22 -4.09
C MET A 33 -15.18 -3.79 -5.43
N ALA A 34 -16.12 -4.14 -6.31
CA ALA A 34 -15.83 -4.11 -7.74
C ALA A 34 -16.04 -2.66 -8.21
N PHE A 35 -15.01 -2.02 -8.73
CA PHE A 35 -15.14 -0.68 -9.27
C PHE A 35 -14.51 -0.56 -10.65
N THR A 36 -15.07 0.36 -11.43
CA THR A 36 -14.59 0.65 -12.78
C THR A 36 -13.99 2.05 -12.81
N ARG A 37 -13.02 2.24 -13.68
CA ARG A 37 -12.53 3.57 -14.05
C ARG A 37 -12.51 3.70 -15.56
N GLU A 38 -12.99 4.81 -16.05
CA GLU A 38 -12.99 5.13 -17.47
C GLU A 38 -12.21 6.42 -17.72
N CYS A 39 -11.46 6.43 -18.80
CA CYS A 39 -10.85 7.62 -19.37
C CYS A 39 -11.02 7.56 -20.90
N GLU A 40 -10.63 8.61 -21.61
CA GLU A 40 -10.85 8.76 -23.06
C GLU A 40 -10.36 7.56 -23.89
N ARG A 41 -9.28 6.87 -23.43
CA ARG A 41 -8.62 5.80 -24.18
C ARG A 41 -8.67 4.44 -23.52
N ALA A 42 -9.15 4.34 -22.29
CA ALA A 42 -9.11 3.10 -21.54
C ALA A 42 -10.28 2.96 -20.57
N PHE A 43 -10.69 1.71 -20.37
CA PHE A 43 -11.64 1.31 -19.37
C PHE A 43 -11.01 0.23 -18.50
N CYS A 44 -11.08 0.41 -17.18
CA CYS A 44 -10.50 -0.53 -16.21
C CYS A 44 -11.59 -1.13 -15.33
N VAL A 45 -11.48 -2.42 -15.07
CA VAL A 45 -12.32 -3.14 -14.11
C VAL A 45 -11.43 -3.71 -13.03
N TYR A 46 -11.72 -3.36 -11.78
CA TYR A 46 -11.03 -3.88 -10.59
C TYR A 46 -11.92 -4.88 -9.89
N GLN A 47 -11.35 -6.03 -9.56
CA GLN A 47 -11.97 -7.04 -8.71
C GLN A 47 -10.98 -7.43 -7.63
N ALA A 48 -11.38 -7.36 -6.37
CA ALA A 48 -10.49 -7.62 -5.25
C ALA A 48 -11.07 -8.67 -4.31
N ASP A 49 -10.21 -9.49 -3.72
CA ASP A 49 -10.51 -10.49 -2.71
C ASP A 49 -9.48 -10.42 -1.57
N PHE A 50 -9.95 -10.36 -0.33
CA PHE A 50 -9.10 -10.29 0.85
C PHE A 50 -9.21 -11.57 1.70
N SER A 51 -8.08 -12.21 1.93
CA SER A 51 -8.01 -13.38 2.79
C SER A 51 -7.66 -13.00 4.23
N GLU A 52 -8.61 -13.12 5.15
CA GLU A 52 -8.36 -12.89 6.58
C GLU A 52 -7.31 -13.85 7.17
N LYS A 53 -7.20 -15.08 6.63
CA LYS A 53 -6.24 -16.08 7.08
C LYS A 53 -4.80 -15.69 6.76
N THR A 54 -4.55 -15.17 5.55
CA THR A 54 -3.20 -14.82 5.08
C THR A 54 -2.89 -13.34 5.19
N LYS A 55 -3.91 -12.51 5.47
CA LYS A 55 -3.84 -11.04 5.45
C LYS A 55 -3.37 -10.50 4.10
N VAL A 56 -3.77 -11.15 3.02
CA VAL A 56 -3.39 -10.76 1.65
C VAL A 56 -4.64 -10.37 0.87
N LEU A 57 -4.60 -9.15 0.31
CA LEU A 57 -5.47 -8.70 -0.75
C LEU A 57 -4.91 -9.20 -2.08
N THR A 58 -5.73 -9.87 -2.86
CA THR A 58 -5.44 -10.20 -4.27
C THR A 58 -6.41 -9.39 -5.12
N TYR A 59 -5.91 -8.65 -6.09
CA TYR A 59 -6.79 -7.97 -7.04
C TYR A 59 -6.38 -8.20 -8.47
N THR A 60 -7.40 -8.27 -9.31
CA THR A 60 -7.30 -8.38 -10.76
C THR A 60 -7.66 -7.03 -11.36
N LEU A 61 -6.84 -6.55 -12.26
CA LEU A 61 -7.08 -5.37 -13.06
C LEU A 61 -7.27 -5.82 -14.52
N ASP A 62 -8.48 -5.72 -15.02
CA ASP A 62 -8.75 -5.84 -16.45
C ASP A 62 -8.71 -4.46 -17.09
N LEU A 63 -7.74 -4.25 -17.96
CA LEU A 63 -7.56 -3.03 -18.72
C LEU A 63 -8.04 -3.25 -20.16
N PHE A 64 -8.93 -2.39 -20.62
CA PHE A 64 -9.43 -2.35 -21.98
C PHE A 64 -8.93 -1.06 -22.65
N GLU A 65 -7.94 -1.18 -23.50
CA GLU A 65 -7.37 -0.06 -24.25
C GLU A 65 -8.07 0.08 -25.61
N ARG A 66 -8.52 1.28 -25.93
CA ARG A 66 -9.25 1.55 -27.18
C ARG A 66 -8.30 1.57 -28.39
N GLU A 67 -8.58 0.71 -29.36
CA GLU A 67 -7.91 0.62 -30.66
C GLU A 67 -8.93 0.86 -31.79
N GLY A 68 -9.17 2.12 -32.12
CA GLY A 68 -10.20 2.51 -33.10
C GLY A 68 -11.61 2.19 -32.61
N ARG A 69 -12.27 1.20 -33.22
CA ARG A 69 -13.61 0.71 -32.85
C ARG A 69 -13.58 -0.51 -31.93
N LEU A 70 -12.41 -1.05 -31.65
CA LEU A 70 -12.21 -2.24 -30.82
C LEU A 70 -11.48 -1.86 -29.52
N TYR A 71 -11.42 -2.84 -28.62
CA TYR A 71 -10.64 -2.75 -27.39
C TYR A 71 -9.68 -3.93 -27.31
N ARG A 72 -8.44 -3.65 -26.95
CA ARG A 72 -7.48 -4.65 -26.54
C ARG A 72 -7.59 -4.86 -25.03
N ARG A 73 -7.89 -6.07 -24.60
CA ARG A 73 -7.90 -6.44 -23.18
C ARG A 73 -6.54 -6.95 -22.74
N SER A 74 -6.07 -6.45 -21.62
CA SER A 74 -4.98 -7.04 -20.83
C SER A 74 -5.44 -7.25 -19.39
N THR A 75 -4.85 -8.22 -18.71
CA THR A 75 -5.20 -8.54 -17.32
C THR A 75 -3.92 -8.56 -16.47
N GLU A 76 -3.95 -7.86 -15.34
CA GLU A 76 -2.89 -7.86 -14.36
C GLU A 76 -3.38 -8.46 -13.03
N PHE A 77 -2.48 -9.17 -12.34
CA PHE A 77 -2.73 -9.74 -11.03
C PHE A 77 -1.79 -9.13 -10.02
N HIS A 78 -2.34 -8.58 -8.94
CA HIS A 78 -1.59 -7.94 -7.88
C HIS A 78 -1.90 -8.59 -6.53
N ARG A 79 -0.92 -8.56 -5.63
CA ARG A 79 -1.06 -9.06 -4.27
C ARG A 79 -0.43 -8.08 -3.30
N GLU A 80 -1.22 -7.65 -2.32
CA GLU A 80 -0.77 -6.76 -1.25
C GLU A 80 -1.00 -7.42 0.10
N ARG A 81 0.04 -7.47 0.94
CA ARG A 81 -0.12 -7.95 2.32
C ARG A 81 -0.48 -6.78 3.22
N ALA A 82 -1.56 -6.96 3.98
CA ALA A 82 -1.92 -6.05 5.05
C ALA A 82 -1.00 -6.24 6.25
N TYR A 83 -0.36 -5.15 6.67
CA TYR A 83 0.42 -5.07 7.90
C TYR A 83 -0.29 -4.11 8.87
N GLU A 84 -0.38 -4.49 10.13
CA GLU A 84 -0.81 -3.56 11.16
C GLU A 84 0.29 -2.50 11.38
N ALA A 85 -0.11 -1.26 11.69
CA ALA A 85 0.84 -0.15 11.84
C ALA A 85 1.92 -0.44 12.89
N GLN A 86 1.55 -1.12 13.99
CA GLN A 86 2.49 -1.52 15.03
C GLN A 86 3.49 -2.59 14.55
N GLU A 87 3.06 -3.50 13.66
CA GLU A 87 3.95 -4.51 13.07
C GLU A 87 5.05 -3.85 12.23
N LEU A 88 4.69 -2.84 11.42
CA LEU A 88 5.66 -2.09 10.62
C LEU A 88 6.62 -1.27 11.46
N GLU A 89 6.13 -0.62 12.52
CA GLU A 89 6.96 0.10 13.48
C GLU A 89 7.99 -0.82 14.13
N ASN A 90 7.56 -1.98 14.63
CA ASN A 90 8.44 -2.98 15.21
C ASN A 90 9.50 -3.47 14.21
N MET A 91 9.13 -3.67 12.95
CA MET A 91 10.06 -4.05 11.88
C MET A 91 11.09 -2.95 11.58
N LEU A 92 10.73 -1.68 11.66
CA LEU A 92 11.64 -0.56 11.46
C LEU A 92 12.63 -0.45 12.63
N LEU A 93 12.15 -0.52 13.86
CA LEU A 93 13.02 -0.53 15.05
C LEU A 93 13.99 -1.72 15.02
N ALA A 94 13.51 -2.93 14.68
CA ALA A 94 14.36 -4.11 14.52
C ALA A 94 15.37 -4.00 13.37
N ALA A 95 15.12 -3.13 12.38
CA ALA A 95 16.06 -2.83 11.30
C ALA A 95 17.12 -1.79 11.68
N GLY A 96 17.07 -1.23 12.91
CA GLY A 96 18.05 -0.30 13.43
C GLY A 96 17.70 1.18 13.25
N PHE A 97 16.44 1.52 12.98
CA PHE A 97 15.98 2.90 13.09
C PHE A 97 15.80 3.29 14.56
N SER A 98 16.23 4.49 14.91
CA SER A 98 16.27 4.96 16.31
C SER A 98 14.92 5.50 16.80
N LYS A 99 14.10 6.02 15.88
CA LYS A 99 12.78 6.59 16.16
C LYS A 99 11.85 6.38 14.98
N VAL A 100 10.60 6.00 15.27
CA VAL A 100 9.54 5.88 14.28
C VAL A 100 8.35 6.73 14.71
N SER A 101 7.78 7.47 13.76
CA SER A 101 6.54 8.24 13.94
C SER A 101 5.55 7.86 12.88
N ARG A 102 4.25 7.89 13.21
CA ARG A 102 3.14 7.56 12.33
C ARG A 102 2.22 8.76 12.16
N PHE A 103 1.74 8.96 10.95
CA PHE A 103 0.88 10.08 10.60
C PHE A 103 -0.28 9.60 9.75
N GLY A 104 -1.42 10.28 9.83
CA GLY A 104 -2.56 10.07 8.94
C GLY A 104 -2.27 10.53 7.52
N ASP A 105 -3.22 10.32 6.62
CA ASP A 105 -3.06 10.66 5.19
C ASP A 105 -2.85 12.16 5.00
N CYS A 106 -1.64 12.52 4.58
CA CYS A 106 -1.20 13.90 4.34
C CYS A 106 -1.43 14.86 5.54
N ARG A 107 -1.35 14.36 6.77
CA ARG A 107 -1.56 15.12 8.02
C ARG A 107 -0.38 14.93 8.98
N GLU A 108 -0.12 15.92 9.83
CA GLU A 108 0.89 15.82 10.90
C GLU A 108 0.35 15.16 12.20
N SER A 109 -0.95 14.85 12.25
CA SER A 109 -1.57 14.16 13.38
C SER A 109 -1.40 12.63 13.26
N PRO A 110 -1.45 11.89 14.37
CA PRO A 110 -1.48 10.42 14.36
C PRO A 110 -2.62 9.88 13.50
N PRO A 111 -2.47 8.68 12.91
CA PRO A 111 -3.54 8.07 12.11
C PRO A 111 -4.76 7.73 12.97
N GLU A 112 -5.93 7.91 12.41
CA GLU A 112 -7.21 7.49 12.99
C GLU A 112 -7.43 5.97 12.82
N PRO A 113 -8.34 5.33 13.58
CA PRO A 113 -8.59 3.89 13.48
C PRO A 113 -8.98 3.41 12.08
N GLU A 114 -9.73 4.24 11.34
CA GLU A 114 -10.21 3.94 9.98
C GLU A 114 -9.37 4.65 8.90
N GLU A 115 -8.14 5.02 9.23
CA GLU A 115 -7.26 5.67 8.28
C GLU A 115 -6.97 4.76 7.08
N GLY A 116 -7.21 5.27 5.88
CA GLY A 116 -6.99 4.51 4.64
C GLY A 116 -5.51 4.38 4.25
N ARG A 117 -4.70 5.37 4.62
CA ARG A 117 -3.27 5.44 4.32
C ARG A 117 -2.50 5.95 5.52
N ILE A 118 -1.41 5.31 5.84
CA ILE A 118 -0.57 5.66 6.98
C ILE A 118 0.82 6.02 6.48
N PHE A 119 1.30 7.19 6.87
CA PHE A 119 2.67 7.63 6.63
C PHE A 119 3.56 7.26 7.82
N PHE A 120 4.75 6.79 7.50
CA PHE A 120 5.80 6.47 8.47
C PHE A 120 6.99 7.38 8.24
N MET A 121 7.54 7.89 9.33
CA MET A 121 8.82 8.60 9.36
C MET A 121 9.75 7.88 10.33
N ALA A 122 10.88 7.38 9.83
CA ALA A 122 11.85 6.62 10.61
C ALA A 122 13.22 7.30 10.53
N LYS A 123 13.86 7.54 11.68
CA LYS A 123 15.18 8.18 11.81
C LYS A 123 16.26 7.11 11.89
N ALA A 124 17.28 7.23 11.05
CA ALA A 124 18.44 6.34 11.00
C ALA A 124 19.41 6.56 12.19
#